data_cf927acfc0a8b36fdf10283516edf301
#
_entry.id   cf927acfc0a8b36fdf10283516edf301
#
_cell.length_a   1.000
_cell.length_b   1.000
_cell.length_c   1.000
_cell.angle_alpha   90.00
_cell.angle_beta   90.00
_cell.angle_gamma   90.00
#
_symmetry.space_group_name_H-M   'P 1'
#
loop_
_entity.id
_entity.type
_entity.pdbx_description
1 polymer ?
#
loop_
_entity_poly.entity_id
_entity_poly.type
_entity_poly.pdbx_seq_one_letter_code
_entity_poly.pdbx_strand_id
1 'polypeptide(L)'
;MSVEEWKQQKSAVDFSQDSVKKSTALDILHSVFGYQSFRKGQLEVIEATLAKKDSLVIMATGGGKSLCYQIPALCFSGLTLVISPLISLMKDQVDQLLANGINADYLNSSQTFEQQQLVQNKAMSGKLKLLYISPEKALTTSFFHFISHCKVSFIAVDETHCISQWGHDFRPEYTQLGGLKASFPDAPIMALTATADQATRQDILIHLKLSNPHIYIGSFDRPNIRYSLVEKFKPMEQLSQFIAKQKGKNGIIYCNSRNKVERIAESLRQKGISAEAYHAGMSNEQREFVQRAFQHDNVQIVVATIAFGMGINKSNVRFVAHFDLPRSIEAYYQETGRAGRDDLPAEAVLFYEPADYAWLQKVLLEKPDIPQRQIELHKLQSIGEFAESQICRRLVLLNYFGEYQQKPCNNCDICLDPPKKYDGLVDAQKVMSAIYRVGQRFGAMYIIAVLRGSQNQKIKEYQHDKLSVFGIGKDRSREYWQSVIRQLIHLGLIKQVIDHFNITLQLTLEALPILRGEQPLQLATPRISSIANAVTIPKRAVTNYDKDLFARLRFLRKKIADKENIPPYIVFNDATLQEMAQYQPTTEQEMIQINGVGDIKLKRFAQPFLALIKEHQIFRTTKK
;
A
#
# COMPACT_ATOMS: atom_id res chain seq x y z
N MET A 1 33.31 15.68 11.76
CA MET A 1 33.23 14.24 12.09
C MET A 1 32.97 13.48 10.81
N SER A 2 33.89 12.63 10.36
CA SER A 2 33.73 11.81 9.16
C SER A 2 32.75 10.65 9.41
N VAL A 3 32.23 10.05 8.33
CA VAL A 3 31.37 8.86 8.43
C VAL A 3 32.08 7.72 9.18
N GLU A 4 33.41 7.69 9.17
CA GLU A 4 34.22 6.72 9.90
C GLU A 4 34.33 7.03 11.38
N GLU A 5 34.49 8.29 11.78
CA GLU A 5 34.45 8.72 13.19
C GLU A 5 33.07 8.51 13.80
N TRP A 6 31.98 8.69 13.02
CA TRP A 6 30.63 8.36 13.42
C TRP A 6 30.42 6.83 13.59
N LYS A 7 31.07 5.99 12.78
CA LYS A 7 31.07 4.52 12.93
C LYS A 7 31.85 4.07 14.18
N GLN A 8 32.87 4.81 14.60
CA GLN A 8 33.68 4.47 15.78
C GLN A 8 33.07 4.99 17.09
N GLN A 9 32.35 6.09 17.13
CA GLN A 9 31.64 6.58 18.31
C GLN A 9 30.32 5.85 18.61
N LYS A 10 29.90 4.92 17.74
CA LYS A 10 28.86 3.95 18.06
C LYS A 10 29.46 2.88 19.00
N SER A 11 29.66 3.21 20.28
CA SER A 11 29.50 2.20 21.28
C SER A 11 28.05 1.74 21.20
N ALA A 12 27.81 0.66 20.47
CA ALA A 12 26.61 -0.13 20.57
C ALA A 12 26.28 -0.22 22.06
N VAL A 13 25.05 0.08 22.43
CA VAL A 13 24.54 -0.39 23.72
C VAL A 13 24.78 -1.89 23.65
N ASP A 14 25.78 -2.34 24.38
CA ASP A 14 26.21 -3.73 24.41
C ASP A 14 25.11 -4.49 25.13
N PHE A 15 24.24 -5.13 24.37
CA PHE A 15 23.29 -6.12 24.86
C PHE A 15 24.07 -7.41 25.11
N SER A 16 25.06 -7.33 26.04
CA SER A 16 25.78 -8.49 26.53
C SER A 16 24.82 -9.42 27.26
N GLN A 17 24.98 -10.70 27.04
CA GLN A 17 24.05 -11.79 27.31
C GLN A 17 23.60 -11.99 28.76
N ASP A 18 24.13 -11.27 29.77
CA ASP A 18 23.98 -11.62 31.18
C ASP A 18 23.09 -10.71 32.05
N SER A 19 22.49 -9.67 31.54
CA SER A 19 21.63 -8.78 32.34
C SER A 19 20.30 -8.34 31.74
N VAL A 20 19.84 -8.98 30.64
CA VAL A 20 18.55 -8.64 30.03
C VAL A 20 17.45 -9.25 30.89
N LYS A 21 16.85 -8.48 31.80
CA LYS A 21 15.45 -8.68 32.19
C LYS A 21 14.69 -8.90 30.88
N LYS A 22 13.94 -10.01 30.76
CA LYS A 22 13.09 -10.27 29.59
C LYS A 22 12.19 -9.05 29.39
N SER A 23 12.61 -8.11 28.57
CA SER A 23 11.78 -6.97 28.21
C SER A 23 10.57 -7.49 27.46
N THR A 24 9.39 -7.04 27.86
CA THR A 24 8.16 -7.40 27.15
C THR A 24 8.18 -6.74 25.77
N ALA A 25 7.41 -7.27 24.82
CA ALA A 25 7.25 -6.66 23.51
C ALA A 25 6.79 -5.19 23.61
N LEU A 26 6.03 -4.85 24.65
CA LEU A 26 5.56 -3.49 24.91
C LEU A 26 6.72 -2.58 25.37
N ASP A 27 7.63 -3.07 26.19
CA ASP A 27 8.81 -2.30 26.64
C ASP A 27 9.70 -1.94 25.44
N ILE A 28 9.89 -2.88 24.51
CA ILE A 28 10.63 -2.63 23.26
C ILE A 28 9.91 -1.61 22.39
N LEU A 29 8.57 -1.71 22.28
CA LEU A 29 7.78 -0.73 21.53
C LEU A 29 7.97 0.69 22.08
N HIS A 30 7.96 0.84 23.40
CA HIS A 30 8.14 2.14 24.07
C HIS A 30 9.57 2.64 23.96
N SER A 31 10.55 1.86 24.43
CA SER A 31 11.94 2.33 24.58
C SER A 31 12.66 2.48 23.24
N VAL A 32 12.46 1.55 22.30
CA VAL A 32 13.18 1.55 21.02
C VAL A 32 12.43 2.34 19.95
N PHE A 33 11.13 2.10 19.80
CA PHE A 33 10.34 2.70 18.71
C PHE A 33 9.59 3.96 19.12
N GLY A 34 9.39 4.20 20.43
CA GLY A 34 8.73 5.40 20.96
C GLY A 34 7.22 5.44 20.75
N TYR A 35 6.57 4.30 20.58
CA TYR A 35 5.11 4.22 20.45
C TYR A 35 4.47 3.75 21.76
N GLN A 36 3.38 4.40 22.16
CA GLN A 36 2.70 4.13 23.43
C GLN A 36 1.83 2.86 23.41
N SER A 37 1.40 2.41 22.24
CA SER A 37 0.54 1.23 22.10
C SER A 37 0.70 0.58 20.73
N PHE A 38 0.43 -0.72 20.69
CA PHE A 38 0.32 -1.45 19.44
C PHE A 38 -0.92 -1.03 18.66
N ARG A 39 -0.82 -1.04 17.34
CA ARG A 39 -1.98 -1.00 16.47
C ARG A 39 -2.73 -2.33 16.56
N LYS A 40 -4.02 -2.30 16.20
CA LYS A 40 -4.88 -3.49 16.19
C LYS A 40 -4.20 -4.66 15.46
N GLY A 41 -4.10 -5.80 16.13
CA GLY A 41 -3.54 -7.05 15.61
C GLY A 41 -2.01 -7.17 15.65
N GLN A 42 -1.26 -6.10 15.87
CA GLN A 42 0.21 -6.21 15.96
C GLN A 42 0.66 -7.08 17.14
N LEU A 43 0.10 -6.85 18.32
CA LEU A 43 0.46 -7.61 19.52
C LEU A 43 0.13 -9.10 19.36
N GLU A 44 -1.06 -9.42 18.85
CA GLU A 44 -1.51 -10.79 18.57
C GLU A 44 -0.53 -11.55 17.66
N VAL A 45 -0.09 -10.91 16.56
CA VAL A 45 0.90 -11.48 15.63
C VAL A 45 2.27 -11.66 16.30
N ILE A 46 2.71 -10.68 17.07
CA ILE A 46 3.98 -10.72 17.80
C ILE A 46 3.98 -11.87 18.80
N GLU A 47 2.92 -12.01 19.60
CA GLU A 47 2.77 -13.09 20.60
C GLU A 47 2.75 -14.48 19.95
N ALA A 48 2.03 -14.64 18.81
CA ALA A 48 2.03 -15.89 18.06
C ALA A 48 3.45 -16.26 17.59
N THR A 49 4.22 -15.27 17.09
CA THR A 49 5.61 -15.49 16.67
C THR A 49 6.52 -15.84 17.86
N LEU A 50 6.38 -15.16 18.99
CA LEU A 50 7.15 -15.46 20.21
C LEU A 50 6.81 -16.85 20.77
N ALA A 51 5.57 -17.33 20.56
CA ALA A 51 5.16 -18.70 20.81
C ALA A 51 5.64 -19.72 19.75
N LYS A 52 6.54 -19.28 18.83
CA LYS A 52 7.12 -20.09 17.75
C LYS A 52 6.09 -20.66 16.75
N LYS A 53 4.97 -19.99 16.56
CA LYS A 53 3.98 -20.32 15.52
C LYS A 53 4.34 -19.66 14.21
N ASP A 54 4.24 -20.41 13.11
CA ASP A 54 4.26 -19.83 11.78
C ASP A 54 3.07 -18.86 11.63
N SER A 55 3.22 -17.81 10.84
CA SER A 55 2.17 -16.78 10.72
C SER A 55 2.03 -16.29 9.27
N LEU A 56 0.77 -16.05 8.86
CA LEU A 56 0.44 -15.29 7.65
C LEU A 56 -0.20 -13.96 8.08
N VAL A 57 0.46 -12.86 7.75
CA VAL A 57 0.08 -11.52 8.19
C VAL A 57 -0.26 -10.65 6.99
N ILE A 58 -1.53 -10.30 6.86
CA ILE A 58 -2.01 -9.41 5.82
C ILE A 58 -2.43 -8.10 6.48
N MET A 59 -1.69 -7.03 6.22
CA MET A 59 -1.94 -5.70 6.77
C MET A 59 -1.74 -4.65 5.69
N ALA A 60 -2.59 -3.64 5.67
CA ALA A 60 -2.49 -2.50 4.75
C ALA A 60 -1.08 -1.89 4.71
N THR A 61 -0.70 -1.28 3.58
CA THR A 61 0.50 -0.46 3.49
C THR A 61 0.40 0.69 4.51
N GLY A 62 1.45 0.91 5.32
CA GLY A 62 1.41 1.84 6.45
C GLY A 62 0.77 1.28 7.73
N GLY A 63 0.26 0.06 7.73
CA GLY A 63 -0.31 -0.63 8.91
C GLY A 63 0.71 -1.05 9.98
N GLY A 64 2.00 -0.84 9.72
CA GLY A 64 3.06 -1.17 10.69
C GLY A 64 3.54 -2.63 10.62
N LYS A 65 3.44 -3.28 9.44
CA LYS A 65 3.94 -4.66 9.21
C LYS A 65 5.37 -4.89 9.71
N SER A 66 6.26 -3.91 9.49
CA SER A 66 7.67 -4.06 9.88
C SER A 66 7.85 -4.27 11.38
N LEU A 67 7.05 -3.63 12.23
CA LEU A 67 7.11 -3.82 13.69
C LEU A 67 6.75 -5.24 14.09
N CYS A 68 5.86 -5.92 13.33
CA CYS A 68 5.44 -7.28 13.62
C CYS A 68 6.59 -8.30 13.58
N TYR A 69 7.65 -8.04 12.79
CA TYR A 69 8.84 -8.90 12.78
C TYR A 69 10.04 -8.25 13.48
N GLN A 70 10.14 -6.91 13.54
CA GLN A 70 11.27 -6.23 14.19
C GLN A 70 11.25 -6.40 15.69
N ILE A 71 10.08 -6.37 16.34
CA ILE A 71 9.97 -6.56 17.79
C ILE A 71 10.30 -8.01 18.19
N PRO A 72 9.73 -9.07 17.57
CA PRO A 72 10.16 -10.43 17.86
C PRO A 72 11.66 -10.67 17.62
N ALA A 73 12.24 -10.04 16.58
CA ALA A 73 13.67 -10.13 16.32
C ALA A 73 14.52 -9.63 17.50
N LEU A 74 14.04 -8.62 18.23
CA LEU A 74 14.71 -8.10 19.41
C LEU A 74 14.49 -8.99 20.64
N CYS A 75 13.37 -9.69 20.72
CA CYS A 75 13.06 -10.62 21.80
C CYS A 75 13.84 -11.94 21.68
N PHE A 76 14.11 -12.42 20.46
CA PHE A 76 14.86 -13.65 20.23
C PHE A 76 16.37 -13.45 20.44
N SER A 77 17.04 -14.49 20.94
CA SER A 77 18.51 -14.46 21.20
C SER A 77 19.36 -14.60 19.93
N GLY A 78 18.81 -15.12 18.83
CA GLY A 78 19.55 -15.38 17.60
C GLY A 78 19.29 -14.34 16.50
N LEU A 79 19.78 -14.65 15.30
CA LEU A 79 19.62 -13.86 14.09
C LEU A 79 18.21 -14.02 13.52
N THR A 80 17.61 -12.92 13.11
CA THR A 80 16.38 -12.92 12.28
C THR A 80 16.74 -12.70 10.82
N LEU A 81 16.32 -13.62 9.97
CA LEU A 81 16.41 -13.45 8.52
C LEU A 81 15.17 -12.71 8.00
N VAL A 82 15.37 -11.69 7.19
CA VAL A 82 14.28 -10.96 6.53
C VAL A 82 14.45 -11.06 5.02
N ILE A 83 13.60 -11.86 4.37
CA ILE A 83 13.58 -11.98 2.91
C ILE A 83 12.79 -10.82 2.34
N SER A 84 13.40 -10.03 1.47
CA SER A 84 12.76 -8.86 0.85
C SER A 84 13.13 -8.77 -0.63
N PRO A 85 12.19 -8.40 -1.53
CA PRO A 85 12.43 -8.50 -2.98
C PRO A 85 13.26 -7.34 -3.56
N LEU A 86 13.55 -6.29 -2.77
CA LEU A 86 14.11 -5.05 -3.29
C LEU A 86 15.26 -4.51 -2.47
N ILE A 87 16.38 -4.27 -3.16
CA ILE A 87 17.61 -3.73 -2.59
C ILE A 87 17.38 -2.37 -1.89
N SER A 88 16.63 -1.47 -2.52
CA SER A 88 16.34 -0.14 -1.98
C SER A 88 15.52 -0.20 -0.68
N LEU A 89 14.55 -1.13 -0.61
CA LEU A 89 13.74 -1.33 0.59
C LEU A 89 14.59 -1.87 1.75
N MET A 90 15.48 -2.84 1.47
CA MET A 90 16.39 -3.38 2.47
C MET A 90 17.24 -2.29 3.11
N LYS A 91 17.84 -1.42 2.26
CA LYS A 91 18.67 -0.30 2.72
C LYS A 91 17.88 0.66 3.61
N ASP A 92 16.69 1.08 3.17
CA ASP A 92 15.84 1.98 3.94
C ASP A 92 15.44 1.39 5.30
N GLN A 93 15.12 0.08 5.35
CA GLN A 93 14.79 -0.60 6.60
C GLN A 93 16.00 -0.69 7.53
N VAL A 94 17.18 -1.04 7.01
CA VAL A 94 18.42 -1.12 7.78
C VAL A 94 18.80 0.26 8.32
N ASP A 95 18.73 1.32 7.52
CA ASP A 95 19.04 2.69 7.95
C ASP A 95 18.11 3.14 9.11
N GLN A 96 16.81 2.79 9.04
CA GLN A 96 15.86 3.08 10.12
C GLN A 96 16.17 2.27 11.41
N LEU A 97 16.52 1.01 11.27
CA LEU A 97 16.90 0.16 12.41
C LEU A 97 18.18 0.67 13.10
N LEU A 98 19.20 1.01 12.31
CA LEU A 98 20.43 1.61 12.81
C LEU A 98 20.18 2.96 13.51
N ALA A 99 19.25 3.79 12.98
CA ALA A 99 18.87 5.04 13.63
C ALA A 99 18.17 4.84 14.98
N ASN A 100 17.50 3.69 15.15
CA ASN A 100 16.91 3.26 16.42
C ASN A 100 17.89 2.44 17.31
N GLY A 101 19.18 2.34 16.94
CA GLY A 101 20.19 1.62 17.69
C GLY A 101 20.15 0.09 17.53
N ILE A 102 19.42 -0.43 16.56
CA ILE A 102 19.31 -1.87 16.31
C ILE A 102 20.36 -2.29 15.30
N ASN A 103 21.17 -3.28 15.63
CA ASN A 103 22.20 -3.83 14.74
C ASN A 103 21.54 -4.66 13.61
N ALA A 104 21.44 -4.09 12.45
CA ALA A 104 20.93 -4.71 11.24
C ALA A 104 21.88 -4.46 10.06
N ASP A 105 21.87 -5.37 9.09
CA ASP A 105 22.63 -5.23 7.85
C ASP A 105 21.88 -5.96 6.72
N TYR A 106 22.39 -5.87 5.48
CA TYR A 106 21.79 -6.55 4.33
C TYR A 106 22.84 -7.25 3.48
N LEU A 107 22.43 -8.28 2.73
CA LEU A 107 23.24 -8.99 1.72
C LEU A 107 22.50 -9.00 0.39
N ASN A 108 23.09 -8.35 -0.62
CA ASN A 108 22.52 -8.31 -1.97
C ASN A 108 23.61 -8.12 -3.04
N SER A 109 23.22 -8.08 -4.31
CA SER A 109 24.13 -7.98 -5.46
C SER A 109 24.78 -6.62 -5.66
N SER A 110 24.37 -5.57 -4.94
CA SER A 110 24.97 -4.24 -5.07
C SER A 110 26.24 -4.05 -4.25
N GLN A 111 26.56 -5.01 -3.37
CA GLN A 111 27.71 -4.94 -2.47
C GLN A 111 28.94 -5.62 -3.10
N THR A 112 30.13 -5.06 -2.80
CA THR A 112 31.41 -5.71 -3.13
C THR A 112 31.59 -6.99 -2.30
N PHE A 113 32.48 -7.86 -2.75
CA PHE A 113 32.80 -9.10 -2.03
C PHE A 113 33.29 -8.83 -0.60
N GLU A 114 34.13 -7.82 -0.41
CA GLU A 114 34.64 -7.41 0.91
C GLU A 114 33.50 -6.94 1.84
N GLN A 115 32.58 -6.14 1.30
CA GLN A 115 31.40 -5.69 2.06
C GLN A 115 30.52 -6.88 2.47
N GLN A 116 30.31 -7.85 1.56
CA GLN A 116 29.54 -9.05 1.90
C GLN A 116 30.22 -9.87 2.99
N GLN A 117 31.57 -10.06 2.91
CA GLN A 117 32.33 -10.75 3.95
C GLN A 117 32.22 -10.07 5.34
N LEU A 118 32.30 -8.74 5.38
CA LEU A 118 32.14 -7.99 6.63
C LEU A 118 30.76 -8.23 7.27
N VAL A 119 29.69 -8.25 6.46
CA VAL A 119 28.33 -8.53 6.95
C VAL A 119 28.23 -9.98 7.46
N GLN A 120 28.79 -10.94 6.71
CA GLN A 120 28.80 -12.36 7.11
C GLN A 120 29.54 -12.55 8.45
N ASN A 121 30.70 -11.93 8.62
CA ASN A 121 31.48 -11.99 9.87
C ASN A 121 30.71 -11.40 11.06
N LYS A 122 29.98 -10.28 10.85
CA LYS A 122 29.11 -9.71 11.90
C LYS A 122 27.96 -10.66 12.26
N ALA A 123 27.37 -11.34 11.28
CA ALA A 123 26.28 -12.29 11.52
C ALA A 123 26.78 -13.52 12.28
N MET A 124 27.90 -14.14 11.86
CA MET A 124 28.50 -15.30 12.51
C MET A 124 28.95 -14.99 13.94
N SER A 125 29.46 -13.79 14.19
CA SER A 125 29.84 -13.35 15.54
C SER A 125 28.66 -12.97 16.45
N GLY A 126 27.41 -13.13 15.99
CA GLY A 126 26.20 -12.81 16.76
C GLY A 126 25.95 -11.31 16.98
N LYS A 127 26.68 -10.43 16.28
CA LYS A 127 26.54 -8.97 16.40
C LYS A 127 25.30 -8.42 15.70
N LEU A 128 24.68 -9.16 14.77
CA LEU A 128 23.48 -8.75 14.04
C LEU A 128 22.22 -9.33 14.68
N LYS A 129 21.19 -8.52 14.80
CA LYS A 129 19.83 -8.94 15.17
C LYS A 129 18.97 -9.26 13.94
N LEU A 130 19.10 -8.45 12.87
CA LEU A 130 18.38 -8.66 11.63
C LEU A 130 19.36 -8.66 10.44
N LEU A 131 19.17 -9.62 9.54
CA LEU A 131 19.88 -9.69 8.26
C LEU A 131 18.85 -9.70 7.13
N TYR A 132 18.83 -8.63 6.33
CA TYR A 132 17.99 -8.54 5.14
C TYR A 132 18.69 -9.19 3.96
N ILE A 133 17.93 -9.94 3.16
CA ILE A 133 18.47 -10.71 2.02
C ILE A 133 17.46 -10.77 0.89
N SER A 134 17.95 -10.75 -0.35
CA SER A 134 17.09 -10.99 -1.51
C SER A 134 16.71 -12.47 -1.66
N PRO A 135 15.55 -12.79 -2.24
CA PRO A 135 15.11 -14.16 -2.43
C PRO A 135 16.12 -14.97 -3.29
N GLU A 136 16.70 -14.36 -4.33
CA GLU A 136 17.69 -14.99 -5.19
C GLU A 136 18.94 -15.39 -4.40
N LYS A 137 19.43 -14.50 -3.53
CA LYS A 137 20.59 -14.78 -2.67
C LYS A 137 20.27 -15.83 -1.62
N ALA A 138 19.06 -15.83 -1.06
CA ALA A 138 18.61 -16.81 -0.07
C ALA A 138 18.63 -18.26 -0.59
N LEU A 139 18.53 -18.45 -1.91
CA LEU A 139 18.51 -19.77 -2.56
C LEU A 139 19.89 -20.27 -3.00
N THR A 140 20.97 -19.48 -2.84
CA THR A 140 22.31 -19.89 -3.25
C THR A 140 22.95 -20.87 -2.26
N THR A 141 23.68 -21.86 -2.77
CA THR A 141 24.43 -22.82 -1.94
C THR A 141 25.42 -22.12 -1.01
N SER A 142 26.10 -21.07 -1.52
CA SER A 142 27.04 -20.28 -0.70
C SER A 142 26.37 -19.59 0.48
N PHE A 143 25.13 -19.14 0.32
CA PHE A 143 24.37 -18.56 1.41
C PHE A 143 23.98 -19.64 2.44
N PHE A 144 23.49 -20.79 2.00
CA PHE A 144 23.15 -21.89 2.92
C PHE A 144 24.36 -22.36 3.72
N HIS A 145 25.54 -22.47 3.11
CA HIS A 145 26.76 -22.78 3.82
C HIS A 145 27.11 -21.72 4.88
N PHE A 146 27.02 -20.46 4.54
CA PHE A 146 27.26 -19.35 5.49
C PHE A 146 26.28 -19.37 6.65
N ILE A 147 24.97 -19.42 6.34
CA ILE A 147 23.92 -19.22 7.35
C ILE A 147 23.76 -20.42 8.28
N SER A 148 24.22 -21.61 7.89
CA SER A 148 24.27 -22.80 8.76
C SER A 148 25.19 -22.62 9.97
N HIS A 149 26.14 -21.67 9.90
CA HIS A 149 27.01 -21.31 11.04
C HIS A 149 26.39 -20.23 11.95
N CYS A 150 25.22 -19.73 11.61
CA CYS A 150 24.51 -18.72 12.40
C CYS A 150 23.33 -19.36 13.16
N LYS A 151 23.08 -18.88 14.38
CA LYS A 151 21.89 -19.26 15.13
C LYS A 151 20.67 -18.47 14.59
N VAL A 152 19.99 -19.00 13.59
CA VAL A 152 18.75 -18.41 13.05
C VAL A 152 17.61 -18.74 14.01
N SER A 153 16.94 -17.71 14.55
CA SER A 153 15.84 -17.86 15.51
C SER A 153 14.48 -17.54 14.92
N PHE A 154 14.42 -16.82 13.79
CA PHE A 154 13.18 -16.36 13.19
C PHE A 154 13.39 -15.99 11.70
N ILE A 155 12.40 -16.23 10.86
CA ILE A 155 12.42 -15.91 9.43
C ILE A 155 11.18 -15.07 9.11
N ALA A 156 11.37 -13.87 8.60
CA ALA A 156 10.32 -13.02 8.06
C ALA A 156 10.42 -12.99 6.53
N VAL A 157 9.34 -13.27 5.83
CA VAL A 157 9.26 -13.18 4.36
C VAL A 157 8.34 -12.02 4.04
N ASP A 158 8.91 -10.91 3.58
CA ASP A 158 8.15 -9.72 3.23
C ASP A 158 7.69 -9.77 1.78
N GLU A 159 6.63 -9.03 1.46
CA GLU A 159 5.98 -8.98 0.15
C GLU A 159 5.64 -10.38 -0.41
N THR A 160 5.12 -11.25 0.45
CA THR A 160 4.83 -12.66 0.07
C THR A 160 3.80 -12.84 -1.04
N HIS A 161 3.08 -11.78 -1.44
CA HIS A 161 2.25 -11.82 -2.65
C HIS A 161 3.06 -12.12 -3.93
N CYS A 162 4.38 -11.88 -3.91
CA CYS A 162 5.27 -12.25 -5.02
C CYS A 162 5.35 -13.77 -5.27
N ILE A 163 4.83 -14.59 -4.37
CA ILE A 163 4.83 -16.06 -4.48
C ILE A 163 3.80 -16.56 -5.50
N SER A 164 2.73 -15.80 -5.73
CA SER A 164 1.57 -16.21 -6.50
C SER A 164 1.54 -15.54 -7.88
N GLN A 165 1.19 -16.32 -8.91
CA GLN A 165 0.91 -15.79 -10.24
C GLN A 165 -0.33 -14.87 -10.25
N TRP A 166 -1.21 -15.02 -9.27
CA TRP A 166 -2.32 -14.11 -9.00
C TRP A 166 -1.86 -12.83 -8.31
N GLY A 167 -0.65 -12.77 -7.76
CA GLY A 167 -0.02 -11.56 -7.25
C GLY A 167 0.21 -10.53 -8.36
N HIS A 168 0.48 -9.30 -8.00
CA HIS A 168 0.74 -8.22 -8.97
C HIS A 168 2.22 -8.11 -9.38
N ASP A 169 3.13 -8.83 -8.71
CA ASP A 169 4.58 -8.90 -8.99
C ASP A 169 5.09 -10.32 -8.71
N PHE A 170 4.73 -11.26 -9.55
CA PHE A 170 5.16 -12.66 -9.41
C PHE A 170 6.68 -12.80 -9.59
N ARG A 171 7.31 -13.52 -8.66
CA ARG A 171 8.75 -13.85 -8.67
C ARG A 171 8.95 -15.34 -8.41
N PRO A 172 9.47 -16.09 -9.39
CA PRO A 172 9.64 -17.54 -9.27
C PRO A 172 10.47 -17.97 -8.05
N GLU A 173 11.45 -17.18 -7.64
CA GLU A 173 12.32 -17.45 -6.49
C GLU A 173 11.53 -17.58 -5.19
N TYR A 174 10.46 -16.81 -5.03
CA TYR A 174 9.61 -16.89 -3.84
C TYR A 174 8.96 -18.26 -3.65
N THR A 175 8.64 -18.97 -4.72
CA THR A 175 8.01 -20.30 -4.65
C THR A 175 8.93 -21.36 -4.06
N GLN A 176 10.26 -21.11 -4.04
CA GLN A 176 11.28 -22.04 -3.54
C GLN A 176 11.65 -21.77 -2.07
N LEU A 177 11.20 -20.66 -1.48
CA LEU A 177 11.56 -20.26 -0.11
C LEU A 177 11.07 -21.24 0.97
N GLY A 178 10.09 -22.08 0.66
CA GLY A 178 9.65 -23.15 1.58
C GLY A 178 10.75 -24.16 1.96
N GLY A 179 11.87 -24.19 1.23
CA GLY A 179 13.08 -24.94 1.59
C GLY A 179 13.75 -24.43 2.89
N LEU A 180 13.57 -23.16 3.24
CA LEU A 180 14.11 -22.59 4.47
C LEU A 180 13.51 -23.24 5.72
N LYS A 181 12.24 -23.67 5.69
CA LYS A 181 11.61 -24.37 6.80
C LYS A 181 12.28 -25.71 7.12
N ALA A 182 12.71 -26.43 6.09
CA ALA A 182 13.45 -27.69 6.27
C ALA A 182 14.86 -27.45 6.87
N SER A 183 15.50 -26.34 6.50
CA SER A 183 16.84 -25.97 7.00
C SER A 183 16.82 -25.41 8.42
N PHE A 184 15.72 -24.77 8.82
CA PHE A 184 15.56 -24.13 10.14
C PHE A 184 14.22 -24.54 10.78
N PRO A 185 14.04 -25.81 11.17
CA PRO A 185 12.75 -26.33 11.64
C PRO A 185 12.23 -25.64 12.90
N ASP A 186 13.13 -25.18 13.79
CA ASP A 186 12.80 -24.51 15.05
C ASP A 186 12.52 -23.02 14.90
N ALA A 187 12.85 -22.42 13.74
CA ALA A 187 12.57 -21.02 13.47
C ALA A 187 11.16 -20.85 12.89
N PRO A 188 10.29 -20.08 13.54
CA PRO A 188 8.99 -19.76 12.95
C PRO A 188 9.17 -18.93 11.68
N ILE A 189 8.25 -19.10 10.73
CA ILE A 189 8.18 -18.27 9.51
C ILE A 189 6.99 -17.33 9.63
N MET A 190 7.24 -16.04 9.42
CA MET A 190 6.19 -15.02 9.27
C MET A 190 6.15 -14.57 7.82
N ALA A 191 5.05 -14.84 7.14
CA ALA A 191 4.76 -14.36 5.80
C ALA A 191 3.99 -13.03 5.90
N LEU A 192 4.49 -11.96 5.27
CA LEU A 192 3.87 -10.63 5.35
C LEU A 192 3.55 -10.10 3.95
N THR A 193 2.37 -9.50 3.81
CA THR A 193 2.01 -8.75 2.60
C THR A 193 0.98 -7.66 2.90
N ALA A 194 0.89 -6.68 2.00
CA ALA A 194 -0.15 -5.66 2.05
C ALA A 194 -1.42 -6.08 1.32
N THR A 195 -1.31 -6.97 0.35
CA THR A 195 -2.39 -7.35 -0.56
C THR A 195 -2.32 -8.84 -0.83
N ALA A 196 -3.39 -9.55 -0.55
CA ALA A 196 -3.55 -10.94 -0.96
C ALA A 196 -5.05 -11.25 -1.05
N ASP A 197 -5.51 -11.65 -2.21
CA ASP A 197 -6.80 -12.27 -2.40
C ASP A 197 -6.79 -13.71 -1.88
N GLN A 198 -7.92 -14.39 -1.95
CA GLN A 198 -8.05 -15.74 -1.40
C GLN A 198 -7.11 -16.75 -2.08
N ALA A 199 -6.91 -16.64 -3.41
CA ALA A 199 -6.03 -17.51 -4.16
C ALA A 199 -4.56 -17.29 -3.76
N THR A 200 -4.11 -16.04 -3.70
CA THR A 200 -2.77 -15.67 -3.24
C THR A 200 -2.49 -16.16 -1.82
N ARG A 201 -3.49 -16.10 -0.91
CA ARG A 201 -3.32 -16.61 0.47
C ARG A 201 -3.04 -18.12 0.48
N GLN A 202 -3.76 -18.88 -0.33
CA GLN A 202 -3.54 -20.32 -0.45
C GLN A 202 -2.16 -20.65 -1.02
N ASP A 203 -1.74 -19.94 -2.07
CA ASP A 203 -0.41 -20.12 -2.65
C ASP A 203 0.69 -19.85 -1.64
N ILE A 204 0.56 -18.78 -0.82
CA ILE A 204 1.53 -18.45 0.24
C ILE A 204 1.65 -19.61 1.23
N LEU A 205 0.53 -20.15 1.72
CA LEU A 205 0.52 -21.26 2.68
C LEU A 205 1.21 -22.50 2.12
N ILE A 206 0.91 -22.85 0.88
CA ILE A 206 1.43 -24.05 0.20
C ILE A 206 2.93 -23.90 -0.07
N HIS A 207 3.34 -22.82 -0.73
CA HIS A 207 4.72 -22.67 -1.19
C HIS A 207 5.70 -22.41 -0.03
N LEU A 208 5.32 -21.70 1.01
CA LEU A 208 6.13 -21.52 2.21
C LEU A 208 6.05 -22.71 3.18
N LYS A 209 5.21 -23.71 2.89
CA LYS A 209 5.00 -24.90 3.73
C LYS A 209 4.64 -24.54 5.18
N LEU A 210 3.77 -23.54 5.37
CA LEU A 210 3.36 -23.11 6.69
C LEU A 210 2.41 -24.16 7.31
N SER A 211 2.81 -24.71 8.45
CA SER A 211 2.02 -25.75 9.15
C SER A 211 1.18 -25.12 10.25
N ASN A 212 -0.15 -25.20 10.13
CA ASN A 212 -1.11 -24.67 11.10
C ASN A 212 -0.76 -23.21 11.53
N PRO A 213 -0.57 -22.28 10.57
CA PRO A 213 -0.11 -20.95 10.89
C PRO A 213 -1.16 -20.11 11.60
N HIS A 214 -0.73 -19.15 12.39
CA HIS A 214 -1.59 -18.06 12.83
C HIS A 214 -1.87 -17.14 11.64
N ILE A 215 -3.15 -17.01 11.26
CA ILE A 215 -3.56 -16.16 10.13
C ILE A 215 -4.18 -14.89 10.67
N TYR A 216 -3.53 -13.76 10.42
CA TYR A 216 -4.06 -12.44 10.73
C TYR A 216 -4.36 -11.65 9.46
N ILE A 217 -5.60 -11.20 9.31
CA ILE A 217 -6.04 -10.34 8.21
C ILE A 217 -6.55 -9.06 8.82
N GLY A 218 -5.74 -8.01 8.72
CA GLY A 218 -6.10 -6.66 9.15
C GLY A 218 -7.04 -5.98 8.16
N SER A 219 -7.64 -4.88 8.58
CA SER A 219 -8.44 -4.05 7.68
C SER A 219 -7.58 -3.44 6.59
N PHE A 220 -8.13 -3.40 5.38
CA PHE A 220 -7.56 -2.69 4.23
C PHE A 220 -7.93 -1.21 4.24
N ASP A 221 -8.70 -0.74 5.21
CA ASP A 221 -9.13 0.66 5.26
C ASP A 221 -7.97 1.61 5.58
N ARG A 222 -7.90 2.69 4.80
CA ARG A 222 -6.98 3.81 4.98
C ARG A 222 -7.79 5.10 5.13
N PRO A 223 -8.39 5.35 6.31
CA PRO A 223 -9.34 6.46 6.51
C PRO A 223 -8.72 7.84 6.29
N ASN A 224 -7.40 7.97 6.40
CA ASN A 224 -6.67 9.20 6.16
C ASN A 224 -6.45 9.51 4.67
N ILE A 225 -6.67 8.56 3.75
CA ILE A 225 -6.53 8.79 2.31
C ILE A 225 -7.90 9.16 1.73
N ARG A 226 -7.98 10.30 1.06
CA ARG A 226 -9.13 10.67 0.25
C ARG A 226 -8.97 10.10 -1.14
N TYR A 227 -9.92 9.30 -1.59
CA TYR A 227 -9.96 8.80 -2.97
C TYR A 227 -10.86 9.69 -3.83
N SER A 228 -10.35 10.12 -4.97
CA SER A 228 -11.09 10.92 -5.95
C SER A 228 -10.79 10.47 -7.37
N LEU A 229 -11.78 10.60 -8.24
CA LEU A 229 -11.65 10.36 -9.67
C LEU A 229 -12.00 11.63 -10.44
N VAL A 230 -11.19 11.93 -11.44
CA VAL A 230 -11.37 13.07 -12.34
C VAL A 230 -11.45 12.55 -13.76
N GLU A 231 -12.57 12.80 -14.44
CA GLU A 231 -12.70 12.48 -15.87
C GLU A 231 -11.74 13.37 -16.68
N LYS A 232 -10.97 12.75 -17.59
CA LYS A 232 -10.01 13.45 -18.43
C LYS A 232 -10.71 14.30 -19.48
N PHE A 233 -10.47 15.60 -19.45
CA PHE A 233 -10.88 16.52 -20.51
C PHE A 233 -9.69 17.30 -21.06
N LYS A 234 -8.91 17.94 -20.21
CA LYS A 234 -7.63 18.58 -20.49
C LYS A 234 -6.62 18.17 -19.40
N PRO A 235 -6.13 16.92 -19.47
CA PRO A 235 -5.49 16.27 -18.32
C PRO A 235 -4.27 17.02 -17.78
N MET A 236 -3.49 17.71 -18.62
CA MET A 236 -2.35 18.52 -18.17
C MET A 236 -2.78 19.78 -17.42
N GLU A 237 -3.89 20.43 -17.83
CA GLU A 237 -4.42 21.57 -17.10
C GLU A 237 -5.03 21.12 -15.77
N GLN A 238 -5.80 20.02 -15.78
CA GLN A 238 -6.40 19.42 -14.59
C GLN A 238 -5.33 18.98 -13.58
N LEU A 239 -4.26 18.32 -14.03
CA LEU A 239 -3.12 17.96 -13.19
C LEU A 239 -2.45 19.19 -12.58
N SER A 240 -2.22 20.24 -13.38
CA SER A 240 -1.62 21.48 -12.91
C SER A 240 -2.48 22.18 -11.84
N GLN A 241 -3.80 22.20 -12.03
CA GLN A 241 -4.74 22.72 -11.03
C GLN A 241 -4.76 21.89 -9.74
N PHE A 242 -4.68 20.57 -9.86
CA PHE A 242 -4.57 19.68 -8.72
C PHE A 242 -3.28 19.96 -7.93
N ILE A 243 -2.13 20.02 -8.61
CA ILE A 243 -0.82 20.28 -7.97
C ILE A 243 -0.78 21.66 -7.31
N ALA A 244 -1.38 22.68 -7.94
CA ALA A 244 -1.46 24.02 -7.34
C ALA A 244 -2.17 24.01 -5.97
N LYS A 245 -3.17 23.15 -5.78
CA LYS A 245 -3.84 22.93 -4.47
C LYS A 245 -2.95 22.17 -3.47
N GLN A 246 -1.92 21.49 -3.95
CA GLN A 246 -0.96 20.70 -3.15
C GLN A 246 0.38 21.43 -2.93
N LYS A 247 0.42 22.77 -3.08
CA LYS A 247 1.65 23.57 -2.99
C LYS A 247 2.45 23.24 -1.73
N GLY A 248 3.74 22.98 -1.88
CA GLY A 248 4.66 22.64 -0.80
C GLY A 248 4.53 21.23 -0.22
N LYS A 249 3.75 20.34 -0.86
CA LYS A 249 3.55 18.97 -0.42
C LYS A 249 4.26 17.98 -1.33
N ASN A 250 4.81 16.93 -0.76
CA ASN A 250 5.44 15.84 -1.52
C ASN A 250 4.40 14.94 -2.17
N GLY A 251 4.64 14.53 -3.41
CA GLY A 251 3.72 13.70 -4.15
C GLY A 251 4.36 12.80 -5.20
N ILE A 252 3.58 11.82 -5.65
CA ILE A 252 3.98 10.89 -6.72
C ILE A 252 2.91 10.94 -7.80
N ILE A 253 3.34 10.99 -9.07
CA ILE A 253 2.46 10.96 -10.24
C ILE A 253 2.80 9.72 -11.06
N TYR A 254 1.85 8.80 -11.21
CA TYR A 254 2.02 7.57 -11.98
C TYR A 254 1.51 7.71 -13.41
N CYS A 255 2.32 7.23 -14.38
CA CYS A 255 2.00 7.19 -15.80
C CYS A 255 2.38 5.83 -16.41
N ASN A 256 1.67 5.42 -17.46
CA ASN A 256 1.90 4.12 -18.11
C ASN A 256 3.05 4.12 -19.14
N SER A 257 3.63 5.26 -19.51
CA SER A 257 4.72 5.31 -20.49
C SER A 257 5.86 6.23 -20.08
N ARG A 258 7.10 5.85 -20.45
CA ARG A 258 8.33 6.59 -20.20
C ARG A 258 8.25 8.02 -20.79
N ASN A 259 7.79 8.14 -22.02
CA ASN A 259 7.67 9.44 -22.70
C ASN A 259 6.67 10.39 -21.99
N LYS A 260 5.56 9.86 -21.44
CA LYS A 260 4.63 10.68 -20.63
C LYS A 260 5.30 11.14 -19.34
N VAL A 261 6.05 10.26 -18.68
CA VAL A 261 6.78 10.56 -17.44
C VAL A 261 7.72 11.75 -17.67
N GLU A 262 8.58 11.68 -18.69
CA GLU A 262 9.53 12.74 -19.01
C GLU A 262 8.82 14.05 -19.35
N ARG A 263 7.80 14.01 -20.22
CA ARG A 263 7.06 15.19 -20.66
C ARG A 263 6.34 15.88 -19.50
N ILE A 264 5.74 15.12 -18.58
CA ILE A 264 5.03 15.70 -17.43
C ILE A 264 6.03 16.29 -16.44
N ALA A 265 7.12 15.58 -16.12
CA ALA A 265 8.16 16.10 -15.25
C ALA A 265 8.74 17.42 -15.78
N GLU A 266 9.05 17.48 -17.07
CA GLU A 266 9.55 18.69 -17.73
C GLU A 266 8.52 19.83 -17.67
N SER A 267 7.26 19.57 -17.97
CA SER A 267 6.19 20.58 -17.88
C SER A 267 6.02 21.14 -16.46
N LEU A 268 6.24 20.32 -15.42
CA LEU A 268 6.20 20.78 -14.04
C LEU A 268 7.41 21.64 -13.68
N ARG A 269 8.62 21.26 -14.12
CA ARG A 269 9.84 22.05 -13.94
C ARG A 269 9.72 23.44 -14.58
N GLN A 270 9.20 23.51 -15.81
CA GLN A 270 8.93 24.78 -16.50
C GLN A 270 7.97 25.70 -15.74
N LYS A 271 7.11 25.13 -14.88
CA LYS A 271 6.22 25.89 -13.97
C LYS A 271 6.85 26.19 -12.61
N GLY A 272 8.15 25.96 -12.43
CA GLY A 272 8.88 26.20 -11.19
C GLY A 272 8.59 25.18 -10.09
N ILE A 273 8.05 23.99 -10.43
CA ILE A 273 7.79 22.91 -9.47
C ILE A 273 8.97 21.95 -9.50
N SER A 274 9.55 21.65 -8.32
CA SER A 274 10.62 20.66 -8.17
C SER A 274 10.06 19.26 -8.46
N ALA A 275 10.29 18.78 -9.70
CA ALA A 275 9.78 17.50 -10.19
C ALA A 275 10.84 16.75 -10.99
N GLU A 276 10.95 15.42 -10.74
CA GLU A 276 11.87 14.53 -11.44
C GLU A 276 11.15 13.34 -12.05
N ALA A 277 11.67 12.89 -13.19
CA ALA A 277 11.23 11.69 -13.89
C ALA A 277 11.85 10.44 -13.25
N TYR A 278 11.10 9.31 -13.22
CA TYR A 278 11.63 8.02 -12.78
C TYR A 278 11.01 6.87 -13.58
N HIS A 279 11.81 6.11 -14.29
CA HIS A 279 11.37 4.93 -15.03
C HIS A 279 12.52 3.94 -15.30
N ALA A 280 12.20 2.71 -15.67
CA ALA A 280 13.17 1.64 -15.90
C ALA A 280 14.16 1.89 -17.06
N GLY A 281 13.92 2.86 -17.94
CA GLY A 281 14.86 3.24 -19.00
C GLY A 281 15.98 4.18 -18.55
N MET A 282 15.95 4.66 -17.29
CA MET A 282 17.03 5.47 -16.72
C MET A 282 18.18 4.58 -16.23
N SER A 283 19.42 5.13 -16.17
CA SER A 283 20.55 4.42 -15.57
C SER A 283 20.32 4.16 -14.07
N ASN A 284 21.07 3.22 -13.50
CA ASN A 284 20.96 2.91 -12.07
C ASN A 284 21.33 4.14 -11.23
N GLU A 285 22.37 4.88 -11.61
CA GLU A 285 22.84 6.10 -10.93
C GLU A 285 21.77 7.19 -10.94
N GLN A 286 21.11 7.41 -12.08
CA GLN A 286 20.02 8.37 -12.20
C GLN A 286 18.83 7.99 -11.32
N ARG A 287 18.45 6.71 -11.32
CA ARG A 287 17.35 6.22 -10.48
C ARG A 287 17.67 6.38 -9.00
N GLU A 288 18.89 6.04 -8.60
CA GLU A 288 19.34 6.19 -7.21
C GLU A 288 19.38 7.67 -6.79
N PHE A 289 19.85 8.55 -7.67
CA PHE A 289 19.85 10.00 -7.44
C PHE A 289 18.44 10.54 -7.20
N VAL A 290 17.48 10.25 -8.10
CA VAL A 290 16.10 10.74 -7.97
C VAL A 290 15.43 10.18 -6.71
N GLN A 291 15.61 8.88 -6.42
CA GLN A 291 15.08 8.27 -5.23
C GLN A 291 15.62 8.92 -3.97
N ARG A 292 16.94 9.11 -3.88
CA ARG A 292 17.60 9.77 -2.74
C ARG A 292 17.15 11.23 -2.61
N ALA A 293 17.11 11.98 -3.72
CA ALA A 293 16.66 13.37 -3.73
C ALA A 293 15.20 13.52 -3.23
N PHE A 294 14.32 12.59 -3.62
CA PHE A 294 12.94 12.56 -3.13
C PHE A 294 12.86 12.18 -1.64
N GLN A 295 13.62 11.19 -1.19
CA GLN A 295 13.68 10.80 0.22
C GLN A 295 14.20 11.93 1.12
N HIS A 296 15.16 12.71 0.64
CA HIS A 296 15.75 13.84 1.36
C HIS A 296 14.98 15.17 1.23
N ASP A 297 13.76 15.17 0.66
CA ASP A 297 12.95 16.38 0.43
C ASP A 297 13.60 17.42 -0.53
N ASN A 298 14.58 17.01 -1.33
CA ASN A 298 15.21 17.88 -2.35
C ASN A 298 14.38 17.93 -3.64
N VAL A 299 13.60 16.87 -3.91
CA VAL A 299 12.60 16.77 -4.96
C VAL A 299 11.24 16.68 -4.33
N GLN A 300 10.31 17.53 -4.76
CA GLN A 300 8.96 17.59 -4.22
C GLN A 300 8.04 16.56 -4.85
N ILE A 301 8.13 16.36 -6.18
CA ILE A 301 7.26 15.48 -6.95
C ILE A 301 8.09 14.52 -7.77
N VAL A 302 7.78 13.24 -7.71
CA VAL A 302 8.31 12.25 -8.65
C VAL A 302 7.21 11.87 -9.63
N VAL A 303 7.49 12.02 -10.93
CA VAL A 303 6.65 11.52 -12.01
C VAL A 303 7.24 10.20 -12.46
N ALA A 304 6.47 9.12 -12.39
CA ALA A 304 7.04 7.79 -12.54
C ALA A 304 6.17 6.80 -13.29
N THR A 305 6.79 5.75 -13.82
CA THR A 305 6.11 4.49 -14.12
C THR A 305 6.04 3.62 -12.85
N ILE A 306 5.43 2.45 -12.96
CA ILE A 306 5.39 1.42 -11.89
C ILE A 306 6.80 1.06 -11.35
N ALA A 307 7.87 1.41 -12.08
CA ALA A 307 9.25 1.22 -11.63
C ALA A 307 9.60 2.00 -10.35
N PHE A 308 8.92 3.13 -10.08
CA PHE A 308 8.97 3.85 -8.81
C PHE A 308 7.95 3.25 -7.86
N GLY A 309 8.19 2.01 -7.49
CA GLY A 309 7.23 1.18 -6.81
C GLY A 309 7.69 0.74 -5.43
N MET A 310 7.72 -0.55 -5.20
CA MET A 310 8.16 -1.16 -3.95
C MET A 310 9.50 -0.56 -3.49
N GLY A 311 9.70 -0.35 -2.20
CA GLY A 311 10.93 0.24 -1.64
C GLY A 311 10.88 1.74 -1.33
N ILE A 312 9.82 2.45 -1.67
CA ILE A 312 9.65 3.85 -1.26
C ILE A 312 8.95 3.91 0.09
N ASN A 313 9.70 4.20 1.14
CA ASN A 313 9.18 4.25 2.53
C ASN A 313 9.11 5.68 3.09
N LYS A 314 8.92 6.68 2.23
CA LYS A 314 8.76 8.07 2.64
C LYS A 314 7.40 8.27 3.32
N SER A 315 7.39 8.68 4.59
CA SER A 315 6.16 8.79 5.39
C SER A 315 5.30 10.02 5.02
N ASN A 316 5.93 11.11 4.59
CA ASN A 316 5.31 12.40 4.35
C ASN A 316 4.87 12.64 2.89
N VAL A 317 4.54 11.61 2.14
CA VAL A 317 3.87 11.74 0.83
C VAL A 317 2.41 12.16 1.08
N ARG A 318 2.02 13.32 0.54
CA ARG A 318 0.68 13.90 0.79
C ARG A 318 -0.30 13.63 -0.33
N PHE A 319 0.15 13.29 -1.52
CA PHE A 319 -0.72 12.87 -2.60
C PHE A 319 -0.08 11.84 -3.53
N VAL A 320 -0.93 11.02 -4.12
CA VAL A 320 -0.62 10.15 -5.24
C VAL A 320 -1.61 10.44 -6.36
N ALA A 321 -1.12 10.77 -7.54
CA ALA A 321 -1.92 11.01 -8.72
C ALA A 321 -1.67 9.93 -9.78
N HIS A 322 -2.69 9.26 -10.23
CA HIS A 322 -2.62 8.38 -11.39
C HIS A 322 -3.07 9.16 -12.61
N PHE A 323 -2.11 9.53 -13.47
CA PHE A 323 -2.39 10.22 -14.72
C PHE A 323 -2.97 9.27 -15.77
N ASP A 324 -2.66 8.00 -15.68
CA ASP A 324 -3.22 6.91 -16.48
C ASP A 324 -3.83 5.84 -15.57
N LEU A 325 -4.76 5.06 -16.10
CA LEU A 325 -5.38 3.94 -15.38
C LEU A 325 -4.31 2.90 -14.99
N PRO A 326 -4.17 2.50 -13.72
CA PRO A 326 -3.31 1.40 -13.32
C PRO A 326 -3.85 0.05 -13.83
N ARG A 327 -3.01 -0.98 -13.82
CA ARG A 327 -3.35 -2.29 -14.40
C ARG A 327 -4.29 -3.13 -13.54
N SER A 328 -4.39 -2.84 -12.25
CA SER A 328 -5.21 -3.59 -11.31
C SER A 328 -5.57 -2.76 -10.07
N ILE A 329 -6.55 -3.22 -9.30
CA ILE A 329 -6.90 -2.63 -8.00
C ILE A 329 -5.76 -2.79 -7.00
N GLU A 330 -5.05 -3.93 -7.00
CA GLU A 330 -3.93 -4.18 -6.10
C GLU A 330 -2.79 -3.19 -6.35
N ALA A 331 -2.43 -2.97 -7.62
CA ALA A 331 -1.43 -1.97 -7.99
C ALA A 331 -1.89 -0.57 -7.55
N TYR A 332 -3.12 -0.19 -7.85
CA TYR A 332 -3.70 1.08 -7.41
C TYR A 332 -3.67 1.24 -5.89
N TYR A 333 -4.07 0.21 -5.15
CA TYR A 333 -4.08 0.21 -3.70
C TYR A 333 -2.66 0.33 -3.10
N GLN A 334 -1.69 -0.40 -3.64
CA GLN A 334 -0.29 -0.29 -3.22
C GLN A 334 0.32 1.09 -3.51
N GLU A 335 0.07 1.62 -4.71
CA GLU A 335 0.58 2.90 -5.15
C GLU A 335 -0.05 4.06 -4.36
N THR A 336 -1.36 4.06 -4.18
CA THR A 336 -2.05 5.05 -3.32
C THR A 336 -1.69 4.89 -1.85
N GLY A 337 -1.42 3.67 -1.39
CA GLY A 337 -0.98 3.35 -0.03
C GLY A 337 0.38 3.95 0.35
N ARG A 338 1.14 4.51 -0.60
CA ARG A 338 2.37 5.28 -0.32
C ARG A 338 2.08 6.62 0.32
N ALA A 339 0.88 7.16 0.09
CA ALA A 339 0.45 8.42 0.71
C ALA A 339 0.06 8.23 2.18
N GLY A 340 0.40 9.21 3.01
CA GLY A 340 -0.05 9.30 4.40
C GLY A 340 0.34 8.11 5.29
N ARG A 341 1.55 7.59 5.18
CA ARG A 341 2.04 6.50 6.03
C ARG A 341 2.22 6.88 7.50
N ASP A 342 2.22 8.16 7.77
CA ASP A 342 2.24 8.78 9.10
C ASP A 342 0.83 9.08 9.64
N ASP A 343 -0.21 8.48 9.04
CA ASP A 343 -1.63 8.64 9.35
C ASP A 343 -2.19 10.06 9.15
N LEU A 344 -1.37 11.00 8.67
CA LEU A 344 -1.84 12.33 8.32
C LEU A 344 -2.65 12.33 7.02
N PRO A 345 -3.58 13.30 6.85
CA PRO A 345 -4.41 13.39 5.65
C PRO A 345 -3.61 13.40 4.36
N ALA A 346 -4.02 12.56 3.42
CA ALA A 346 -3.43 12.43 2.10
C ALA A 346 -4.52 12.29 1.03
N GLU A 347 -4.16 12.45 -0.23
CA GLU A 347 -5.09 12.43 -1.35
C GLU A 347 -4.61 11.47 -2.45
N ALA A 348 -5.50 10.62 -2.94
CA ALA A 348 -5.31 9.78 -4.10
C ALA A 348 -6.26 10.23 -5.21
N VAL A 349 -5.73 10.67 -6.34
CA VAL A 349 -6.55 11.08 -7.50
C VAL A 349 -6.25 10.19 -8.68
N LEU A 350 -7.31 9.68 -9.32
CA LEU A 350 -7.24 8.93 -10.57
C LEU A 350 -7.83 9.78 -11.70
N PHE A 351 -7.00 10.11 -12.69
CA PHE A 351 -7.46 10.68 -13.96
C PHE A 351 -7.86 9.54 -14.88
N TYR A 352 -9.11 9.51 -15.32
CA TYR A 352 -9.68 8.39 -16.06
C TYR A 352 -10.42 8.83 -17.30
N GLU A 353 -10.23 8.08 -18.36
CA GLU A 353 -11.09 8.06 -19.55
C GLU A 353 -11.25 6.62 -20.06
N PRO A 354 -12.38 6.26 -20.69
CA PRO A 354 -12.61 4.89 -21.19
C PRO A 354 -11.55 4.42 -22.19
N ALA A 355 -10.91 5.35 -22.92
CA ALA A 355 -9.83 5.05 -23.86
C ALA A 355 -8.59 4.45 -23.16
N ASP A 356 -8.29 4.82 -21.90
CA ASP A 356 -7.20 4.22 -21.13
C ASP A 356 -7.43 2.72 -20.93
N TYR A 357 -8.68 2.35 -20.56
CA TYR A 357 -9.07 0.96 -20.40
C TYR A 357 -8.95 0.17 -21.70
N ALA A 358 -9.51 0.72 -22.79
CA ALA A 358 -9.49 0.07 -24.10
C ALA A 358 -8.06 -0.15 -24.62
N TRP A 359 -7.17 0.82 -24.38
CA TRP A 359 -5.75 0.70 -24.75
C TRP A 359 -5.04 -0.40 -23.95
N LEU A 360 -5.22 -0.44 -22.62
CA LEU A 360 -4.64 -1.50 -21.77
C LEU A 360 -5.17 -2.87 -22.15
N GLN A 361 -6.49 -2.99 -22.43
CA GLN A 361 -7.10 -4.23 -22.88
C GLN A 361 -6.47 -4.74 -24.18
N LYS A 362 -6.26 -3.83 -25.15
CA LYS A 362 -5.59 -4.18 -26.42
C LYS A 362 -4.17 -4.72 -26.17
N VAL A 363 -3.38 -4.02 -25.36
CA VAL A 363 -2.00 -4.45 -25.01
C VAL A 363 -1.99 -5.83 -24.34
N LEU A 364 -2.96 -6.12 -23.47
CA LEU A 364 -3.05 -7.41 -22.81
C LEU A 364 -3.47 -8.53 -23.78
N LEU A 365 -4.35 -8.25 -24.74
CA LEU A 365 -4.79 -9.22 -25.74
C LEU A 365 -3.66 -9.67 -26.69
N GLU A 366 -2.61 -8.86 -26.84
CA GLU A 366 -1.44 -9.18 -27.67
C GLU A 366 -0.45 -10.11 -26.95
N LYS A 367 -0.59 -10.36 -25.64
CA LYS A 367 0.28 -11.27 -24.89
C LYS A 367 0.08 -12.73 -25.31
N PRO A 368 1.19 -13.51 -25.52
CA PRO A 368 1.10 -14.89 -26.00
C PRO A 368 0.61 -15.88 -24.94
N ASP A 369 0.92 -15.63 -23.65
CA ASP A 369 0.54 -16.51 -22.53
C ASP A 369 -0.96 -16.34 -22.23
N ILE A 370 -1.77 -17.32 -22.62
CA ILE A 370 -3.22 -17.27 -22.49
C ILE A 370 -3.70 -17.28 -21.04
N PRO A 371 -3.22 -18.18 -20.15
CA PRO A 371 -3.59 -18.16 -18.73
C PRO A 371 -3.28 -16.84 -18.05
N GLN A 372 -2.04 -16.36 -18.19
CA GLN A 372 -1.62 -15.10 -17.58
C GLN A 372 -2.39 -13.89 -18.13
N ARG A 373 -2.65 -13.88 -19.43
CA ARG A 373 -3.47 -12.85 -20.09
C ARG A 373 -4.88 -12.75 -19.51
N GLN A 374 -5.52 -13.89 -19.23
CA GLN A 374 -6.87 -13.91 -18.67
C GLN A 374 -6.90 -13.37 -17.23
N ILE A 375 -5.92 -13.72 -16.41
CA ILE A 375 -5.75 -13.18 -15.06
C ILE A 375 -5.61 -11.65 -15.13
N GLU A 376 -4.73 -11.15 -16.01
CA GLU A 376 -4.49 -9.71 -16.14
C GLU A 376 -5.71 -8.95 -16.71
N LEU A 377 -6.45 -9.55 -17.63
CA LEU A 377 -7.71 -8.98 -18.13
C LEU A 377 -8.77 -8.88 -17.04
N HIS A 378 -8.90 -9.88 -16.17
CA HIS A 378 -9.80 -9.83 -15.03
C HIS A 378 -9.42 -8.72 -14.04
N LYS A 379 -8.13 -8.58 -13.74
CA LYS A 379 -7.62 -7.50 -12.87
C LYS A 379 -7.85 -6.13 -13.49
N LEU A 380 -7.62 -5.99 -14.80
CA LEU A 380 -7.94 -4.76 -15.52
C LEU A 380 -9.43 -4.43 -15.48
N GLN A 381 -10.29 -5.44 -15.61
CA GLN A 381 -11.73 -5.26 -15.49
C GLN A 381 -12.11 -4.69 -14.13
N SER A 382 -11.55 -5.23 -13.04
CA SER A 382 -11.85 -4.79 -11.68
C SER A 382 -11.48 -3.33 -11.44
N ILE A 383 -10.33 -2.86 -11.93
CA ILE A 383 -9.95 -1.43 -11.81
C ILE A 383 -10.80 -0.53 -12.71
N GLY A 384 -11.23 -1.00 -13.87
CA GLY A 384 -12.21 -0.31 -14.71
C GLY A 384 -13.57 -0.15 -14.00
N GLU A 385 -14.05 -1.20 -13.35
CA GLU A 385 -15.25 -1.19 -12.53
C GLU A 385 -15.14 -0.23 -11.35
N PHE A 386 -13.99 -0.18 -10.68
CA PHE A 386 -13.71 0.83 -9.65
C PHE A 386 -13.79 2.26 -10.21
N ALA A 387 -13.17 2.50 -11.37
CA ALA A 387 -13.14 3.83 -11.96
C ALA A 387 -14.56 4.32 -12.34
N GLU A 388 -15.39 3.43 -12.86
CA GLU A 388 -16.76 3.75 -13.31
C GLU A 388 -17.82 3.61 -12.20
N SER A 389 -17.44 3.18 -11.00
CA SER A 389 -18.36 2.98 -9.87
C SER A 389 -19.06 4.28 -9.47
N GLN A 390 -20.35 4.16 -9.15
CA GLN A 390 -21.20 5.24 -8.66
C GLN A 390 -21.49 5.17 -7.15
N ILE A 391 -20.80 4.26 -6.43
CA ILE A 391 -20.88 4.15 -4.98
C ILE A 391 -19.55 4.56 -4.33
N CYS A 392 -19.51 4.61 -3.01
CA CYS A 392 -18.34 5.00 -2.25
C CYS A 392 -17.08 4.26 -2.72
N ARG A 393 -16.06 5.00 -3.18
CA ARG A 393 -14.77 4.45 -3.68
C ARG A 393 -14.13 3.51 -2.69
N ARG A 394 -14.16 3.85 -1.41
CA ARG A 394 -13.57 3.03 -0.35
C ARG A 394 -14.29 1.70 -0.18
N LEU A 395 -15.63 1.69 -0.24
CA LEU A 395 -16.38 0.44 -0.19
C LEU A 395 -16.01 -0.50 -1.35
N VAL A 396 -15.83 0.05 -2.56
CA VAL A 396 -15.41 -0.76 -3.71
C VAL A 396 -14.04 -1.39 -3.47
N LEU A 397 -13.07 -0.61 -2.97
CA LEU A 397 -11.74 -1.14 -2.65
C LEU A 397 -11.79 -2.21 -1.55
N LEU A 398 -12.51 -1.97 -0.47
CA LEU A 398 -12.61 -2.90 0.64
C LEU A 398 -13.31 -4.20 0.23
N ASN A 399 -14.42 -4.11 -0.51
CA ASN A 399 -15.13 -5.26 -1.03
C ASN A 399 -14.27 -6.13 -1.96
N TYR A 400 -13.42 -5.50 -2.78
CA TYR A 400 -12.48 -6.23 -3.63
C TYR A 400 -11.53 -7.14 -2.81
N PHE A 401 -11.06 -6.66 -1.66
CA PHE A 401 -10.21 -7.45 -0.75
C PHE A 401 -11.00 -8.38 0.20
N GLY A 402 -12.32 -8.44 0.05
CA GLY A 402 -13.19 -9.30 0.87
C GLY A 402 -13.56 -8.69 2.22
N GLU A 403 -13.34 -7.39 2.42
CA GLU A 403 -13.77 -6.65 3.61
C GLU A 403 -15.09 -5.94 3.30
N TYR A 404 -16.20 -6.58 3.65
CA TYR A 404 -17.53 -6.05 3.36
C TYR A 404 -17.97 -5.05 4.43
N GLN A 405 -18.12 -3.80 4.04
CA GLN A 405 -18.66 -2.73 4.88
C GLN A 405 -19.86 -2.09 4.20
N GLN A 406 -20.85 -1.67 4.99
CA GLN A 406 -22.07 -1.04 4.47
C GLN A 406 -22.04 0.49 4.56
N LYS A 407 -21.22 1.06 5.47
CA LYS A 407 -21.22 2.50 5.74
C LYS A 407 -20.31 3.24 4.77
N PRO A 408 -20.82 4.27 4.06
CA PRO A 408 -20.01 5.14 3.21
C PRO A 408 -18.91 5.83 4.02
N CYS A 409 -17.78 6.12 3.36
CA CYS A 409 -16.60 6.67 4.05
C CYS A 409 -16.69 8.18 4.37
N ASN A 410 -17.64 8.90 3.79
CA ASN A 410 -17.80 10.37 3.89
C ASN A 410 -16.50 11.16 3.55
N ASN A 411 -15.59 10.56 2.77
CA ASN A 411 -14.29 11.15 2.46
C ASN A 411 -13.81 10.87 1.01
N CYS A 412 -14.63 10.31 0.12
CA CYS A 412 -14.31 10.18 -1.30
C CYS A 412 -15.16 11.14 -2.15
N ASP A 413 -14.81 11.27 -3.43
CA ASP A 413 -15.54 12.09 -4.39
C ASP A 413 -17.04 11.79 -4.41
N ILE A 414 -17.41 10.50 -4.45
CA ILE A 414 -18.82 10.07 -4.47
C ILE A 414 -19.57 10.41 -3.18
N CYS A 415 -18.91 10.30 -2.02
CA CYS A 415 -19.56 10.65 -0.76
C CYS A 415 -19.73 12.16 -0.56
N LEU A 416 -18.80 12.95 -1.11
CA LEU A 416 -18.81 14.42 -1.00
C LEU A 416 -19.71 15.09 -2.03
N ASP A 417 -19.85 14.48 -3.21
CA ASP A 417 -20.76 14.88 -4.30
C ASP A 417 -21.51 13.64 -4.81
N PRO A 418 -22.52 13.16 -4.10
CA PRO A 418 -23.20 11.93 -4.43
C PRO A 418 -23.95 12.03 -5.76
N PRO A 419 -23.91 10.98 -6.60
CA PRO A 419 -24.66 10.93 -7.82
C PRO A 419 -26.17 10.95 -7.54
N LYS A 420 -26.94 11.49 -8.50
CA LYS A 420 -28.41 11.42 -8.41
C LYS A 420 -28.85 9.96 -8.37
N LYS A 421 -29.70 9.63 -7.41
CA LYS A 421 -30.25 8.30 -7.23
C LYS A 421 -31.66 8.21 -7.80
N TYR A 422 -32.06 7.01 -8.19
CA TYR A 422 -33.41 6.67 -8.62
C TYR A 422 -33.83 5.34 -7.99
N ASP A 423 -35.13 5.08 -7.97
CA ASP A 423 -35.62 3.75 -7.55
C ASP A 423 -35.18 2.69 -8.57
N GLY A 424 -34.18 1.93 -8.19
CA GLY A 424 -33.55 0.91 -9.03
C GLY A 424 -34.09 -0.51 -8.80
N LEU A 425 -35.13 -0.68 -7.97
CA LEU A 425 -35.65 -1.99 -7.59
C LEU A 425 -36.00 -2.85 -8.80
N VAL A 426 -36.79 -2.30 -9.73
CA VAL A 426 -37.24 -3.03 -10.93
C VAL A 426 -36.06 -3.40 -11.83
N ASP A 427 -35.09 -2.51 -11.99
CA ASP A 427 -33.89 -2.80 -12.81
C ASP A 427 -33.02 -3.89 -12.16
N ALA A 428 -32.87 -3.84 -10.86
CA ALA A 428 -32.17 -4.87 -10.10
C ALA A 428 -32.87 -6.23 -10.23
N GLN A 429 -34.19 -6.25 -10.09
CA GLN A 429 -34.99 -7.48 -10.25
C GLN A 429 -34.86 -8.06 -11.66
N LYS A 430 -34.88 -7.23 -12.72
CA LYS A 430 -34.64 -7.68 -14.10
C LYS A 430 -33.28 -8.37 -14.25
N VAL A 431 -32.22 -7.74 -13.75
CA VAL A 431 -30.86 -8.29 -13.82
C VAL A 431 -30.74 -9.58 -13.00
N MET A 432 -31.16 -9.57 -11.74
CA MET A 432 -31.04 -10.73 -10.86
C MET A 432 -31.90 -11.91 -11.32
N SER A 433 -33.11 -11.65 -11.84
CA SER A 433 -33.97 -12.68 -12.45
C SER A 433 -33.31 -13.29 -13.69
N ALA A 434 -32.67 -12.48 -14.54
CA ALA A 434 -31.95 -12.98 -15.70
C ALA A 434 -30.77 -13.88 -15.27
N ILE A 435 -29.97 -13.47 -14.28
CA ILE A 435 -28.88 -14.28 -13.73
C ILE A 435 -29.39 -15.62 -13.21
N TYR A 436 -30.46 -15.61 -12.43
CA TYR A 436 -31.06 -16.82 -11.85
C TYR A 436 -31.57 -17.78 -12.94
N ARG A 437 -32.36 -17.26 -13.91
CA ARG A 437 -33.00 -18.07 -14.94
C ARG A 437 -32.04 -18.67 -15.97
N VAL A 438 -30.87 -18.07 -16.20
CA VAL A 438 -29.79 -18.68 -17.02
C VAL A 438 -28.90 -19.63 -16.22
N GLY A 439 -29.25 -19.95 -14.96
CA GLY A 439 -28.55 -20.93 -14.11
C GLY A 439 -27.28 -20.42 -13.47
N GLN A 440 -27.08 -19.09 -13.36
CA GLN A 440 -25.92 -18.47 -12.67
C GLN A 440 -24.55 -18.92 -13.22
N ARG A 441 -24.46 -19.22 -14.51
CA ARG A 441 -23.27 -19.78 -15.18
C ARG A 441 -22.70 -18.86 -16.27
N PHE A 442 -23.21 -17.65 -16.40
CA PHE A 442 -22.82 -16.72 -17.45
C PHE A 442 -22.35 -15.39 -16.91
N GLY A 443 -21.44 -14.74 -17.65
CA GLY A 443 -20.91 -13.43 -17.32
C GLY A 443 -21.82 -12.26 -17.70
N ALA A 444 -21.47 -11.06 -17.24
CA ALA A 444 -22.27 -9.83 -17.40
C ALA A 444 -22.71 -9.57 -18.83
N MET A 445 -21.81 -9.72 -19.80
CA MET A 445 -22.12 -9.45 -21.21
C MET A 445 -23.20 -10.37 -21.78
N TYR A 446 -23.23 -11.63 -21.36
CA TYR A 446 -24.24 -12.58 -21.74
C TYR A 446 -25.61 -12.23 -21.12
N ILE A 447 -25.62 -11.88 -19.84
CA ILE A 447 -26.84 -11.42 -19.13
C ILE A 447 -27.43 -10.19 -19.82
N ILE A 448 -26.59 -9.22 -20.18
CA ILE A 448 -27.02 -8.02 -20.92
C ILE A 448 -27.60 -8.38 -22.29
N ALA A 449 -26.99 -9.33 -23.01
CA ALA A 449 -27.48 -9.79 -24.29
C ALA A 449 -28.86 -10.45 -24.16
N VAL A 450 -29.10 -11.24 -23.13
CA VAL A 450 -30.43 -11.84 -22.81
C VAL A 450 -31.44 -10.72 -22.50
N LEU A 451 -31.11 -9.81 -21.57
CA LEU A 451 -31.99 -8.70 -21.19
C LEU A 451 -32.38 -7.82 -22.39
N ARG A 452 -31.46 -7.60 -23.33
CA ARG A 452 -31.71 -6.77 -24.52
C ARG A 452 -32.37 -7.53 -25.71
N GLY A 453 -32.58 -8.83 -25.56
CA GLY A 453 -33.16 -9.64 -26.61
C GLY A 453 -32.25 -9.83 -27.83
N SER A 454 -30.95 -9.99 -27.61
CA SER A 454 -29.96 -10.15 -28.69
C SER A 454 -30.15 -11.47 -29.43
N GLN A 455 -30.08 -11.42 -30.78
CA GLN A 455 -30.17 -12.60 -31.65
C GLN A 455 -28.86 -13.40 -31.74
N ASN A 456 -28.14 -13.54 -30.64
CA ASN A 456 -26.88 -14.26 -30.57
C ASN A 456 -27.13 -15.78 -30.69
N GLN A 457 -26.32 -16.47 -31.51
CA GLN A 457 -26.40 -17.92 -31.70
C GLN A 457 -26.31 -18.69 -30.39
N LYS A 458 -25.41 -18.30 -29.47
CA LYS A 458 -25.25 -18.91 -28.18
C LYS A 458 -26.52 -18.85 -27.29
N ILE A 459 -27.31 -17.76 -27.40
CA ILE A 459 -28.58 -17.61 -26.66
C ILE A 459 -29.60 -18.62 -27.18
N LYS A 460 -29.66 -18.83 -28.49
CA LYS A 460 -30.55 -19.81 -29.15
C LYS A 460 -30.15 -21.25 -28.83
N GLU A 461 -28.85 -21.56 -28.83
CA GLU A 461 -28.34 -22.89 -28.46
C GLU A 461 -28.73 -23.31 -27.04
N TYR A 462 -28.66 -22.36 -26.08
CA TYR A 462 -29.11 -22.59 -24.70
C TYR A 462 -30.64 -22.40 -24.51
N GLN A 463 -31.39 -22.06 -25.57
CA GLN A 463 -32.82 -21.77 -25.54
C GLN A 463 -33.22 -20.64 -24.56
N HIS A 464 -32.28 -19.72 -24.28
CA HIS A 464 -32.52 -18.59 -23.39
C HIS A 464 -33.35 -17.48 -24.05
N ASP A 465 -33.56 -17.52 -25.35
CA ASP A 465 -34.52 -16.71 -26.08
C ASP A 465 -35.99 -17.02 -25.73
N LYS A 466 -36.26 -18.18 -25.14
CA LYS A 466 -37.59 -18.60 -24.66
C LYS A 466 -37.89 -18.20 -23.21
N LEU A 467 -36.90 -17.68 -22.50
CA LEU A 467 -37.07 -17.26 -21.10
C LEU A 467 -37.91 -15.97 -21.01
N SER A 468 -38.73 -15.87 -19.97
CA SER A 468 -39.53 -14.66 -19.68
C SER A 468 -38.70 -13.39 -19.47
N VAL A 469 -37.40 -13.54 -19.20
CA VAL A 469 -36.45 -12.43 -19.03
C VAL A 469 -35.79 -11.98 -20.34
N PHE A 470 -36.09 -12.65 -21.47
CA PHE A 470 -35.53 -12.29 -22.76
C PHE A 470 -36.17 -11.02 -23.30
N GLY A 471 -35.36 -10.00 -23.57
CA GLY A 471 -35.79 -8.73 -24.16
C GLY A 471 -36.52 -7.77 -23.20
N ILE A 472 -36.66 -8.06 -21.91
CA ILE A 472 -37.36 -7.17 -20.95
C ILE A 472 -36.60 -5.87 -20.67
N GLY A 473 -35.35 -5.76 -21.08
CA GLY A 473 -34.49 -4.60 -20.93
C GLY A 473 -34.06 -3.96 -22.25
N LYS A 474 -34.80 -4.21 -23.36
CA LYS A 474 -34.45 -3.67 -24.67
C LYS A 474 -34.55 -2.15 -24.78
N ASP A 475 -35.30 -1.51 -23.88
CA ASP A 475 -35.51 -0.06 -23.76
C ASP A 475 -34.29 0.72 -23.27
N ARG A 476 -33.29 0.02 -22.72
CA ARG A 476 -32.08 0.62 -22.18
C ARG A 476 -30.84 0.21 -22.96
N SER A 477 -29.79 1.07 -22.92
CA SER A 477 -28.54 0.79 -23.61
C SER A 477 -27.75 -0.33 -22.94
N ARG A 478 -26.75 -0.86 -23.63
CA ARG A 478 -25.81 -1.85 -23.07
C ARG A 478 -25.04 -1.28 -21.87
N GLU A 479 -24.58 -0.05 -21.99
CA GLU A 479 -23.82 0.68 -20.97
C GLU A 479 -24.66 0.91 -19.71
N TYR A 480 -25.95 1.18 -19.88
CA TYR A 480 -26.89 1.30 -18.76
C TYR A 480 -26.96 0.00 -17.94
N TRP A 481 -27.23 -1.13 -18.57
CA TRP A 481 -27.29 -2.42 -17.89
C TRP A 481 -25.93 -2.84 -17.30
N GLN A 482 -24.86 -2.47 -17.94
CA GLN A 482 -23.50 -2.68 -17.43
C GLN A 482 -23.29 -1.92 -16.12
N SER A 483 -23.75 -0.66 -16.05
CA SER A 483 -23.72 0.14 -14.83
C SER A 483 -24.59 -0.45 -13.73
N VAL A 484 -25.80 -0.92 -14.03
CA VAL A 484 -26.70 -1.56 -13.06
C VAL A 484 -26.03 -2.82 -12.48
N ILE A 485 -25.53 -3.73 -13.32
CA ILE A 485 -24.85 -4.95 -12.86
C ILE A 485 -23.68 -4.63 -11.95
N ARG A 486 -22.85 -3.64 -12.31
CA ARG A 486 -21.72 -3.20 -11.46
C ARG A 486 -22.19 -2.71 -10.10
N GLN A 487 -23.22 -1.88 -10.05
CA GLN A 487 -23.75 -1.39 -8.80
C GLN A 487 -24.24 -2.55 -7.91
N LEU A 488 -24.91 -3.55 -8.50
CA LEU A 488 -25.38 -4.73 -7.76
C LEU A 488 -24.22 -5.59 -7.23
N ILE A 489 -23.10 -5.69 -7.99
CA ILE A 489 -21.87 -6.34 -7.53
C ILE A 489 -21.27 -5.55 -6.37
N HIS A 490 -21.13 -4.24 -6.50
CA HIS A 490 -20.56 -3.38 -5.45
C HIS A 490 -21.43 -3.31 -4.18
N LEU A 491 -22.73 -3.49 -4.31
CA LEU A 491 -23.66 -3.59 -3.19
C LEU A 491 -23.66 -4.99 -2.53
N GLY A 492 -22.88 -5.93 -3.07
CA GLY A 492 -22.79 -7.28 -2.55
C GLY A 492 -24.00 -8.18 -2.87
N LEU A 493 -24.91 -7.74 -3.76
CA LEU A 493 -26.09 -8.50 -4.17
C LEU A 493 -25.77 -9.57 -5.24
N ILE A 494 -24.69 -9.35 -5.98
CA ILE A 494 -24.15 -10.25 -6.99
C ILE A 494 -22.67 -10.46 -6.71
N LYS A 495 -22.21 -11.72 -6.73
CA LYS A 495 -20.80 -12.07 -6.68
C LYS A 495 -20.29 -12.55 -8.02
N GLN A 496 -19.04 -12.24 -8.32
CA GLN A 496 -18.32 -12.79 -9.46
C GLN A 496 -17.61 -14.07 -9.02
N VAL A 497 -17.81 -15.14 -9.73
CA VAL A 497 -17.14 -16.42 -9.48
C VAL A 497 -16.28 -16.76 -10.69
N ILE A 498 -15.01 -17.00 -10.45
CA ILE A 498 -14.04 -17.41 -11.47
C ILE A 498 -13.99 -18.94 -11.45
N ASP A 499 -14.35 -19.56 -12.56
CA ASP A 499 -14.22 -20.98 -12.78
C ASP A 499 -13.36 -21.23 -14.03
N HIS A 500 -12.17 -21.81 -13.80
CA HIS A 500 -11.10 -22.05 -14.78
C HIS A 500 -10.69 -20.84 -15.63
N PHE A 501 -11.48 -20.14 -16.32
CA PHE A 501 -11.18 -18.94 -17.11
C PHE A 501 -12.45 -18.16 -17.44
N ASN A 502 -13.57 -18.61 -16.89
CA ASN A 502 -14.85 -17.94 -17.10
C ASN A 502 -15.27 -17.19 -15.85
N ILE A 503 -15.62 -15.93 -16.02
CA ILE A 503 -16.22 -15.13 -14.96
C ILE A 503 -17.74 -15.29 -15.07
N THR A 504 -18.35 -15.82 -14.02
CA THR A 504 -19.78 -16.00 -13.93
C THR A 504 -20.37 -15.12 -12.83
N LEU A 505 -21.64 -14.76 -12.97
CA LEU A 505 -22.39 -13.99 -11.99
C LEU A 505 -23.31 -14.92 -11.20
N GLN A 506 -23.24 -14.81 -9.88
CA GLN A 506 -24.10 -15.55 -8.95
C GLN A 506 -24.76 -14.59 -7.96
N LEU A 507 -25.99 -14.90 -7.55
CA LEU A 507 -26.69 -14.15 -6.52
C LEU A 507 -26.12 -14.48 -5.14
N THR A 508 -26.11 -13.51 -4.25
CA THR A 508 -25.85 -13.70 -2.83
C THR A 508 -27.14 -13.91 -2.03
N LEU A 509 -27.04 -14.24 -0.77
CA LEU A 509 -28.23 -14.34 0.09
C LEU A 509 -28.92 -12.99 0.28
N GLU A 510 -28.13 -11.92 0.31
CA GLU A 510 -28.57 -10.53 0.43
C GLU A 510 -29.41 -10.05 -0.79
N ALA A 511 -29.31 -10.73 -1.90
CA ALA A 511 -30.12 -10.43 -3.10
C ALA A 511 -31.58 -10.86 -2.96
N LEU A 512 -31.89 -11.85 -2.10
CA LEU A 512 -33.22 -12.46 -2.02
C LEU A 512 -34.32 -11.45 -1.59
N PRO A 513 -34.16 -10.62 -0.54
CA PRO A 513 -35.16 -9.63 -0.15
C PRO A 513 -35.44 -8.60 -1.26
N ILE A 514 -34.39 -8.18 -1.99
CA ILE A 514 -34.51 -7.24 -3.10
C ILE A 514 -35.24 -7.92 -4.27
N LEU A 515 -34.88 -9.15 -4.60
CA LEU A 515 -35.51 -9.90 -5.69
C LEU A 515 -37.01 -10.11 -5.44
N ARG A 516 -37.42 -10.32 -4.17
CA ARG A 516 -38.82 -10.47 -3.76
C ARG A 516 -39.57 -9.14 -3.62
N GLY A 517 -38.86 -7.99 -3.68
CA GLY A 517 -39.46 -6.67 -3.49
C GLY A 517 -39.76 -6.32 -2.02
N GLU A 518 -39.15 -7.04 -1.08
CA GLU A 518 -39.32 -6.84 0.37
C GLU A 518 -38.52 -5.64 0.87
N GLN A 519 -37.51 -5.19 0.12
CA GLN A 519 -36.66 -4.04 0.44
C GLN A 519 -36.54 -3.10 -0.76
N PRO A 520 -36.60 -1.77 -0.54
CA PRO A 520 -36.36 -0.78 -1.58
C PRO A 520 -34.88 -0.75 -1.95
N LEU A 521 -34.58 -0.47 -3.21
CA LEU A 521 -33.20 -0.32 -3.68
C LEU A 521 -33.02 0.96 -4.46
N GLN A 522 -32.11 1.81 -3.98
CA GLN A 522 -31.70 3.03 -4.67
C GLN A 522 -30.44 2.77 -5.49
N LEU A 523 -30.48 2.99 -6.78
CA LEU A 523 -29.32 2.96 -7.68
C LEU A 523 -28.94 4.38 -8.13
N ALA A 524 -27.64 4.57 -8.42
CA ALA A 524 -27.16 5.80 -9.00
C ALA A 524 -27.50 5.88 -10.48
N THR A 525 -27.97 7.04 -10.94
CA THR A 525 -28.12 7.28 -12.38
C THR A 525 -26.73 7.23 -13.03
N PRO A 526 -26.54 6.42 -14.09
CA PRO A 526 -25.26 6.35 -14.78
C PRO A 526 -24.82 7.74 -15.26
N ARG A 527 -23.63 8.18 -14.87
CA ARG A 527 -23.03 9.42 -15.38
C ARG A 527 -22.50 9.12 -16.80
N ILE A 528 -23.36 9.27 -17.78
CA ILE A 528 -22.95 9.25 -19.18
C ILE A 528 -22.51 10.67 -19.50
N SER A 529 -21.18 10.90 -19.49
CA SER A 529 -20.49 12.16 -19.84
C SER A 529 -21.21 13.45 -19.41
N SER A 530 -21.01 13.90 -18.19
CA SER A 530 -21.17 15.30 -17.82
C SER A 530 -19.89 15.78 -17.16
N ILE A 531 -19.36 16.88 -17.68
CA ILE A 531 -18.22 17.60 -17.14
C ILE A 531 -18.55 17.93 -15.69
N ALA A 532 -17.98 17.17 -14.75
CA ALA A 532 -18.15 17.44 -13.33
C ALA A 532 -17.41 18.72 -13.00
N ASN A 533 -18.14 19.76 -12.62
CA ASN A 533 -17.60 20.93 -11.98
C ASN A 533 -16.75 20.48 -10.78
N ALA A 534 -15.49 20.91 -10.75
CA ALA A 534 -14.56 20.58 -9.68
C ALA A 534 -15.18 21.02 -8.35
N VAL A 535 -15.63 20.06 -7.56
CA VAL A 535 -16.24 20.30 -6.26
C VAL A 535 -15.24 21.05 -5.39
N THR A 536 -15.65 22.21 -4.90
CA THR A 536 -14.89 22.97 -3.91
C THR A 536 -14.94 22.18 -2.60
N ILE A 537 -13.85 21.52 -2.29
CA ILE A 537 -13.74 20.55 -1.21
C ILE A 537 -13.83 21.29 0.14
N PRO A 538 -14.75 20.93 1.05
CA PRO A 538 -14.72 21.47 2.40
C PRO A 538 -13.41 21.09 3.09
N LYS A 539 -12.71 22.09 3.65
CA LYS A 539 -11.52 21.83 4.47
C LYS A 539 -11.95 21.02 5.69
N ARG A 540 -11.46 19.78 5.80
CA ARG A 540 -11.64 18.96 7.00
C ARG A 540 -10.98 19.67 8.20
N ALA A 541 -11.57 19.50 9.39
CA ALA A 541 -11.14 20.14 10.62
C ALA A 541 -9.60 20.10 10.78
N VAL A 542 -9.01 21.27 10.90
CA VAL A 542 -7.59 21.46 11.14
C VAL A 542 -7.32 20.97 12.56
N THR A 543 -6.42 20.02 12.71
CA THR A 543 -5.85 19.68 14.03
C THR A 543 -5.30 20.95 14.66
N ASN A 544 -5.61 21.15 15.94
CA ASN A 544 -5.30 22.37 16.68
C ASN A 544 -3.81 22.38 17.11
N TYR A 545 -2.90 22.60 16.15
CA TYR A 545 -1.47 22.74 16.42
C TYR A 545 -0.92 24.07 15.88
N ASP A 546 0.19 24.53 16.44
CA ASP A 546 0.87 25.74 16.00
C ASP A 546 1.56 25.54 14.65
N LYS A 547 1.03 26.18 13.61
CA LYS A 547 1.54 26.03 12.23
C LYS A 547 2.89 26.70 12.01
N ASP A 548 3.15 27.80 12.71
CA ASP A 548 4.44 28.49 12.63
C ASP A 548 5.52 27.65 13.29
N LEU A 549 5.27 27.17 14.49
CA LEU A 549 6.17 26.25 15.18
C LEU A 549 6.41 24.98 14.36
N PHE A 550 5.37 24.39 13.78
CA PHE A 550 5.52 23.21 12.91
C PHE A 550 6.43 23.48 11.71
N ALA A 551 6.30 24.64 11.05
CA ALA A 551 7.16 25.01 9.94
C ALA A 551 8.63 25.14 10.37
N ARG A 552 8.89 25.78 11.53
CA ARG A 552 10.22 25.92 12.13
C ARG A 552 10.83 24.55 12.51
N LEU A 553 10.04 23.66 13.11
CA LEU A 553 10.45 22.30 13.44
C LEU A 553 10.80 21.47 12.18
N ARG A 554 10.02 21.60 11.10
CA ARG A 554 10.35 20.96 9.81
C ARG A 554 11.67 21.47 9.23
N PHE A 555 11.92 22.77 9.30
CA PHE A 555 13.18 23.37 8.84
C PHE A 555 14.37 22.85 9.66
N LEU A 556 14.25 22.83 10.99
CA LEU A 556 15.27 22.29 11.89
C LEU A 556 15.56 20.82 11.61
N ARG A 557 14.48 20.00 11.44
CA ARG A 557 14.61 18.59 11.09
C ARG A 557 15.41 18.40 9.80
N LYS A 558 15.10 19.18 8.75
CA LYS A 558 15.83 19.10 7.50
C LYS A 558 17.30 19.43 7.69
N LYS A 559 17.63 20.50 8.41
CA LYS A 559 19.02 20.88 8.70
C LYS A 559 19.79 19.77 9.44
N ILE A 560 19.16 19.09 10.40
CA ILE A 560 19.78 17.96 11.11
C ILE A 560 19.94 16.77 10.16
N ALA A 561 18.94 16.44 9.37
CA ALA A 561 18.96 15.33 8.44
C ALA A 561 20.05 15.51 7.35
N ASP A 562 20.18 16.71 6.79
CA ASP A 562 21.21 17.05 5.80
C ASP A 562 22.63 16.92 6.41
N LYS A 563 22.83 17.36 7.66
CA LYS A 563 24.11 17.19 8.39
C LYS A 563 24.46 15.72 8.63
N GLU A 564 23.47 14.90 8.97
CA GLU A 564 23.62 13.47 9.25
C GLU A 564 23.58 12.60 7.97
N ASN A 565 23.33 13.20 6.81
CA ASN A 565 23.11 12.52 5.52
C ASN A 565 22.07 11.38 5.60
N ILE A 566 20.95 11.67 6.27
CA ILE A 566 19.82 10.75 6.42
C ILE A 566 18.52 11.41 5.94
N PRO A 567 17.51 10.63 5.50
CA PRO A 567 16.20 11.17 5.18
C PRO A 567 15.54 11.89 6.37
N PRO A 568 14.89 13.06 6.18
CA PRO A 568 14.31 13.85 7.28
C PRO A 568 13.31 13.08 8.15
N TYR A 569 12.52 12.18 7.56
CA TYR A 569 11.53 11.39 8.30
C TYR A 569 12.15 10.33 9.24
N ILE A 570 13.44 10.02 9.07
CA ILE A 570 14.18 9.13 10.00
C ILE A 570 14.45 9.86 11.33
N VAL A 571 14.73 11.17 11.29
CA VAL A 571 14.86 11.99 12.51
C VAL A 571 13.52 11.95 13.25
N PHE A 572 12.49 12.59 12.69
CA PHE A 572 11.10 12.55 13.15
C PHE A 572 10.16 12.65 11.96
N ASN A 573 9.07 11.90 11.96
CA ASN A 573 8.04 12.00 10.92
C ASN A 573 7.16 13.26 11.12
N ASP A 574 6.33 13.60 10.14
CA ASP A 574 5.50 14.82 10.23
C ASP A 574 4.46 14.73 11.36
N ALA A 575 3.93 13.53 11.67
CA ALA A 575 2.98 13.34 12.77
C ALA A 575 3.64 13.64 14.12
N THR A 576 4.87 13.15 14.35
CA THR A 576 5.68 13.47 15.54
C THR A 576 5.90 14.98 15.66
N LEU A 577 6.24 15.68 14.58
CA LEU A 577 6.43 17.14 14.60
C LEU A 577 5.12 17.89 14.84
N GLN A 578 3.99 17.38 14.38
CA GLN A 578 2.68 17.98 14.70
C GLN A 578 2.35 17.84 16.17
N GLU A 579 2.60 16.68 16.78
CA GLU A 579 2.45 16.49 18.22
C GLU A 579 3.38 17.42 19.02
N MET A 580 4.63 17.58 18.61
CA MET A 580 5.55 18.56 19.21
C MET A 580 5.01 19.99 19.10
N ALA A 581 4.42 20.36 17.96
CA ALA A 581 3.85 21.70 17.77
C ALA A 581 2.53 21.90 18.54
N GLN A 582 1.83 20.82 18.86
CA GLN A 582 0.59 20.84 19.65
C GLN A 582 0.87 20.89 21.14
N TYR A 583 1.72 19.98 21.66
CA TYR A 583 1.97 19.83 23.10
C TYR A 583 3.13 20.68 23.59
N GLN A 584 4.00 21.14 22.70
CA GLN A 584 5.13 22.04 22.95
C GLN A 584 6.03 21.58 24.13
N PRO A 585 6.57 20.34 24.09
CA PRO A 585 7.40 19.82 25.17
C PRO A 585 8.64 20.70 25.41
N THR A 586 8.97 20.97 26.68
CA THR A 586 10.12 21.79 27.09
C THR A 586 11.17 21.01 27.85
N THR A 587 10.86 19.79 28.25
CA THR A 587 11.74 18.87 28.98
C THR A 587 11.88 17.53 28.25
N GLU A 588 12.94 16.78 28.53
CA GLU A 588 13.11 15.43 27.98
C GLU A 588 11.99 14.48 28.44
N GLN A 589 11.49 14.66 29.66
CA GLN A 589 10.37 13.88 30.22
C GLN A 589 9.05 14.11 29.46
N GLU A 590 8.80 15.32 28.99
CA GLU A 590 7.67 15.63 28.13
C GLU A 590 7.90 15.16 26.69
N MET A 591 9.15 15.29 26.20
CA MET A 591 9.51 14.91 24.83
C MET A 591 9.39 13.40 24.59
N ILE A 592 9.70 12.56 25.58
CA ILE A 592 9.57 11.09 25.45
C ILE A 592 8.12 10.64 25.35
N GLN A 593 7.14 11.48 25.75
CA GLN A 593 5.72 11.18 25.62
C GLN A 593 5.18 11.41 24.20
N ILE A 594 5.96 12.07 23.35
CA ILE A 594 5.58 12.33 21.96
C ILE A 594 5.73 11.05 21.12
N ASN A 595 4.69 10.66 20.39
CA ASN A 595 4.73 9.46 19.57
C ASN A 595 5.85 9.50 18.53
N GLY A 596 6.64 8.43 18.46
CA GLY A 596 7.79 8.30 17.57
C GLY A 596 9.10 8.85 18.13
N VAL A 597 9.13 9.22 19.42
CA VAL A 597 10.34 9.59 20.17
C VAL A 597 10.70 8.45 21.13
N GLY A 598 11.60 7.56 20.72
CA GLY A 598 12.18 6.54 21.59
C GLY A 598 13.46 7.03 22.25
N ASP A 599 14.01 6.27 23.23
CA ASP A 599 15.17 6.64 24.04
C ASP A 599 16.39 7.07 23.21
N ILE A 600 16.69 6.36 22.14
CA ILE A 600 17.82 6.65 21.24
C ILE A 600 17.62 7.98 20.51
N LYS A 601 16.42 8.21 19.97
CA LYS A 601 16.10 9.46 19.27
C LYS A 601 16.02 10.64 20.22
N LEU A 602 15.55 10.42 21.45
CA LEU A 602 15.55 11.43 22.49
C LEU A 602 16.99 11.91 22.77
N LYS A 603 17.91 10.98 23.06
CA LYS A 603 19.33 11.29 23.33
C LYS A 603 20.03 11.94 22.14
N ARG A 604 19.71 11.52 20.92
CA ARG A 604 20.42 11.92 19.70
C ARG A 604 19.92 13.24 19.11
N PHE A 605 18.62 13.46 19.11
CA PHE A 605 18.01 14.53 18.34
C PHE A 605 17.19 15.54 19.15
N ALA A 606 16.72 15.21 20.36
CA ALA A 606 15.71 16.01 21.04
C ALA A 606 16.18 17.41 21.46
N GLN A 607 17.42 17.59 21.89
CA GLN A 607 17.92 18.85 22.45
C GLN A 607 17.72 20.09 21.53
N PRO A 608 18.04 20.03 20.22
CA PRO A 608 17.78 21.17 19.33
C PRO A 608 16.29 21.51 19.19
N PHE A 609 15.40 20.49 19.23
CA PHE A 609 13.96 20.70 19.14
C PHE A 609 13.41 21.31 20.42
N LEU A 610 13.84 20.84 21.60
CA LEU A 610 13.49 21.42 22.89
C LEU A 610 13.91 22.88 22.99
N ALA A 611 15.13 23.22 22.53
CA ALA A 611 15.61 24.59 22.51
C ALA A 611 14.75 25.50 21.61
N LEU A 612 14.39 25.03 20.41
CA LEU A 612 13.55 25.75 19.48
C LEU A 612 12.13 25.98 20.03
N ILE A 613 11.55 24.97 20.69
CA ILE A 613 10.22 25.07 21.31
C ILE A 613 10.23 26.10 22.45
N LYS A 614 11.24 26.07 23.34
CA LYS A 614 11.41 27.07 24.40
C LYS A 614 11.54 28.48 23.86
N GLU A 615 12.38 28.69 22.85
CA GLU A 615 12.54 29.98 22.16
C GLU A 615 11.21 30.49 21.62
N HIS A 616 10.44 29.60 20.96
CA HIS A 616 9.13 29.94 20.40
C HIS A 616 8.13 30.36 21.49
N GLN A 617 8.11 29.70 22.65
CA GLN A 617 7.23 30.07 23.77
C GLN A 617 7.61 31.43 24.37
N ILE A 618 8.90 31.70 24.57
CA ILE A 618 9.38 33.00 25.06
C ILE A 618 9.00 34.13 24.09
N PHE A 619 9.18 33.92 22.80
CA PHE A 619 8.83 34.92 21.78
C PHE A 619 7.33 35.25 21.74
N ARG A 620 6.46 34.29 22.06
CA ARG A 620 5.01 34.52 22.17
C ARG A 620 4.59 35.24 23.43
N THR A 621 5.29 34.98 24.56
CA THR A 621 5.03 35.68 25.83
C THR A 621 5.45 37.14 25.79
N THR A 622 6.51 37.48 25.01
CA THR A 622 6.97 38.87 24.84
C THR A 622 6.16 39.68 23.82
N LYS A 623 5.29 39.06 23.03
CA LYS A 623 4.40 39.72 22.06
C LYS A 623 2.94 39.88 22.58
N LYS A 624 2.61 39.32 23.72
CA LYS A 624 1.38 39.61 24.45
C LYS A 624 1.61 40.72 25.49
#